data_90adc7ce64719319ebe2dd91d43ac0f0
#
_entry.id   90adc7ce64719319ebe2dd91d43ac0f0
#
_cell.length_a   1.000
_cell.length_b   1.000
_cell.length_c   1.000
_cell.angle_alpha   90.00
_cell.angle_beta   90.00
_cell.angle_gamma   90.00
#
_symmetry.space_group_name_H-M   'P 1'
#
loop_
_entity.id
_entity.type
_entity.pdbx_description
1 polymer ?
#
loop_
_entity_poly.entity_id
_entity_poly.type
_entity_poly.pdbx_seq_one_letter_code
_entity_poly.pdbx_strand_id
1 'polypeptide(L)'
;MLKSGAKVIAVCSAGINSDYNDSLWGAFHSLANLFDFKILFFNSFSDLYSYEKHDIGESNIFQLMNYEILDGVIILSETIKYKKVCYDIIEKANAYNIPVVSMDATLDGCYSVNFEYAHAMEEIIEHLINVHHYTKINFIAGIKGNPYSEERLETYRRVLERHNIPVEEERIGYGDFWSQPTKKVIDQFIASDLPFPEAIVCANDGMAIAAFKYLQQSGYEVPKDVALTGMDGIREAMEHAPMITTSHHDYYNAVITAFKVLESLFKGERPPKQSWVSSKVLLGGTCGCQEREHKSYNTLARELYEQIDDYNHFNEIQVALAADLTDNDSFWGVFDNLTKYADNFCSDRFWLCIVDDFLSEKEVLADIIEESSFKRIGYSTRMDIMLSRENGEWQGITDFDTSVLLPKLEEVLEEENNVMFLPLHVLEQTIGYVALVFDPDIMRMNYAYQFFMNISNALETTKTHQRQQAIINNLEIKYIHDPMTGLFNRRGFYQRLEPVYNICAKESCKVLVMSVDLNGLKQINDTYGHADGDIAITTIGKALSYVASDKHTCAWFGGDEFVVAGPVENDEEGEEFYKEVLAYLDRFNEKSNRPYQVSASIGYVTGTPDNGITLDEFIKAADEKMYQEKVRYHSRQGR
;
A
#
# COMPACT_ATOMS: atom_id res chain seq x y z
N MET A 1 12.02 0.86 28.53
CA MET A 1 13.29 1.67 28.64
C MET A 1 14.46 0.80 28.24
N LEU A 2 15.29 1.32 27.35
CA LEU A 2 16.50 0.65 26.90
C LEU A 2 17.45 0.40 28.09
N LYS A 3 18.18 -0.72 28.04
CA LYS A 3 19.16 -1.09 29.10
C LYS A 3 20.31 -0.08 29.19
N SER A 4 20.69 0.51 28.05
CA SER A 4 21.69 1.57 27.93
C SER A 4 21.27 2.89 28.61
N GLY A 5 19.97 3.12 28.80
CA GLY A 5 19.41 4.39 29.23
C GLY A 5 19.29 5.43 28.12
N ALA A 6 19.64 5.08 26.89
CA ALA A 6 19.51 5.94 25.71
C ALA A 6 18.06 6.38 25.50
N LYS A 7 17.88 7.59 24.95
CA LYS A 7 16.58 8.17 24.69
C LYS A 7 16.07 7.79 23.30
N VAL A 8 14.79 7.42 23.19
CA VAL A 8 14.15 7.05 21.93
C VAL A 8 13.45 8.26 21.33
N ILE A 9 13.90 8.66 20.15
CA ILE A 9 13.38 9.85 19.44
C ILE A 9 12.69 9.41 18.15
N ALA A 10 11.43 9.76 17.98
CA ALA A 10 10.76 9.61 16.70
C ALA A 10 11.11 10.79 15.78
N VAL A 11 11.44 10.49 14.52
CA VAL A 11 11.62 11.48 13.46
C VAL A 11 10.56 11.23 12.39
N CYS A 12 9.67 12.21 12.20
CA CYS A 12 8.56 12.15 11.26
C CYS A 12 8.88 12.97 10.01
N SER A 13 8.86 12.35 8.84
CA SER A 13 9.14 12.98 7.55
C SER A 13 8.22 12.46 6.44
N ALA A 14 8.18 13.18 5.33
CA ALA A 14 7.43 12.80 4.14
C ALA A 14 8.26 13.05 2.88
N GLY A 15 7.95 12.33 1.80
CA GLY A 15 8.69 12.40 0.54
C GLY A 15 10.02 11.64 0.58
N ILE A 16 10.47 11.27 -0.61
CA ILE A 16 11.69 10.47 -0.80
C ILE A 16 12.71 11.13 -1.72
N ASN A 17 12.27 12.10 -2.52
CA ASN A 17 13.05 12.66 -3.62
C ASN A 17 13.58 14.06 -3.26
N SER A 18 14.25 14.22 -2.13
CA SER A 18 14.87 15.49 -1.83
C SER A 18 16.24 15.30 -1.20
N ASP A 19 17.26 15.95 -1.74
CA ASP A 19 18.56 16.11 -1.10
C ASP A 19 18.42 16.63 0.34
N TYR A 20 17.34 17.33 0.63
CA TYR A 20 16.96 17.79 1.95
C TYR A 20 16.74 16.63 2.92
N ASN A 21 15.91 15.65 2.55
CA ASN A 21 15.64 14.48 3.40
C ASN A 21 16.89 13.62 3.58
N ASP A 22 17.59 13.32 2.50
CA ASP A 22 18.80 12.49 2.54
C ASP A 22 19.88 13.12 3.45
N SER A 23 20.07 14.43 3.34
CA SER A 23 21.01 15.18 4.17
C SER A 23 20.62 15.17 5.65
N LEU A 24 19.33 15.31 5.97
CA LEU A 24 18.82 15.25 7.33
C LEU A 24 18.87 13.84 7.91
N TRP A 25 18.44 12.82 7.19
CA TRP A 25 18.51 11.44 7.67
C TRP A 25 19.96 11.01 7.93
N GLY A 26 20.89 11.37 7.04
CA GLY A 26 22.31 11.14 7.25
C GLY A 26 22.87 11.86 8.47
N ALA A 27 22.43 13.11 8.72
CA ALA A 27 22.79 13.85 9.92
C ALA A 27 22.22 13.22 11.19
N PHE A 28 20.94 12.81 11.20
CA PHE A 28 20.35 12.09 12.33
C PHE A 28 21.08 10.78 12.62
N HIS A 29 21.35 9.97 11.59
CA HIS A 29 22.10 8.72 11.74
C HIS A 29 23.49 8.94 12.36
N SER A 30 24.25 9.91 11.83
CA SER A 30 25.61 10.19 12.27
C SER A 30 25.70 10.78 13.68
N LEU A 31 24.69 11.57 14.07
CA LEU A 31 24.69 12.29 15.35
C LEU A 31 24.00 11.51 16.49
N ALA A 32 23.20 10.50 16.19
CA ALA A 32 22.45 9.73 17.18
C ALA A 32 23.36 9.23 18.32
N ASN A 33 24.48 8.61 17.98
CA ASN A 33 25.46 8.12 18.96
C ASN A 33 26.10 9.22 19.82
N LEU A 34 26.30 10.41 19.27
CA LEU A 34 26.94 11.51 20.01
C LEU A 34 26.03 12.01 21.15
N PHE A 35 24.73 11.92 20.98
CA PHE A 35 23.73 12.38 21.95
C PHE A 35 23.14 11.23 22.78
N ASP A 36 23.58 10.00 22.58
CA ASP A 36 23.00 8.79 23.19
C ASP A 36 21.49 8.68 22.90
N PHE A 37 21.14 8.93 21.64
CA PHE A 37 19.76 8.82 21.13
C PHE A 37 19.62 7.61 20.21
N LYS A 38 18.45 7.00 20.21
CA LYS A 38 18.00 5.96 19.29
C LYS A 38 16.86 6.52 18.45
N ILE A 39 16.97 6.40 17.14
CA ILE A 39 16.05 7.08 16.21
C ILE A 39 15.06 6.10 15.61
N LEU A 40 13.79 6.41 15.72
CA LEU A 40 12.71 5.74 14.99
C LEU A 40 12.21 6.68 13.89
N PHE A 41 12.59 6.42 12.64
CA PHE A 41 12.08 7.18 11.50
C PHE A 41 10.71 6.67 11.11
N PHE A 42 9.73 7.56 11.01
CA PHE A 42 8.43 7.31 10.41
C PHE A 42 8.34 8.17 9.16
N ASN A 43 8.43 7.54 8.00
CA ASN A 43 8.47 8.26 6.74
C ASN A 43 7.36 7.81 5.78
N SER A 44 6.63 8.76 5.18
CA SER A 44 5.79 8.50 4.03
C SER A 44 6.59 8.72 2.74
N PHE A 45 6.24 8.00 1.68
CA PHE A 45 6.91 8.16 0.39
C PHE A 45 6.43 9.40 -0.37
N SER A 46 5.15 9.77 -0.25
CA SER A 46 4.63 11.02 -0.81
C SER A 46 4.83 12.19 0.16
N ASP A 47 4.84 13.40 -0.36
CA ASP A 47 4.91 14.65 0.43
C ASP A 47 3.55 15.06 1.03
N LEU A 48 2.51 14.25 0.86
CA LEU A 48 1.16 14.45 1.34
C LEU A 48 0.52 15.77 0.85
N TYR A 49 0.81 16.16 -0.37
CA TYR A 49 0.40 17.47 -0.90
C TYR A 49 -1.11 17.56 -1.17
N SER A 50 -1.68 16.56 -1.84
CA SER A 50 -3.10 16.54 -2.23
C SER A 50 -4.02 15.99 -1.15
N TYR A 51 -3.49 15.17 -0.25
CA TYR A 51 -4.21 14.44 0.80
C TYR A 51 -5.44 13.68 0.28
N GLU A 52 -5.31 13.10 -0.90
CA GLU A 52 -6.28 12.19 -1.51
C GLU A 52 -6.08 10.76 -0.97
N LYS A 53 -6.77 9.80 -1.58
CA LYS A 53 -6.74 8.39 -1.12
C LYS A 53 -5.34 7.81 -0.97
N HIS A 54 -4.44 8.13 -1.90
CA HIS A 54 -3.05 7.69 -1.82
C HIS A 54 -2.34 8.29 -0.60
N ASP A 55 -2.45 9.61 -0.40
CA ASP A 55 -1.82 10.30 0.72
C ASP A 55 -2.39 9.88 2.09
N ILE A 56 -3.67 9.45 2.13
CA ILE A 56 -4.25 8.84 3.34
C ILE A 56 -3.53 7.54 3.68
N GLY A 57 -3.34 6.64 2.70
CA GLY A 57 -2.58 5.40 2.89
C GLY A 57 -1.16 5.65 3.37
N GLU A 58 -0.47 6.59 2.74
CA GLU A 58 0.87 7.04 3.12
C GLU A 58 0.95 7.57 4.55
N SER A 59 0.02 8.47 4.92
CA SER A 59 0.03 9.13 6.24
C SER A 59 -0.29 8.19 7.40
N ASN A 60 -0.85 6.99 7.14
CA ASN A 60 -1.13 6.01 8.17
C ASN A 60 0.12 5.57 8.93
N ILE A 61 1.32 5.69 8.33
CA ILE A 61 2.58 5.36 9.02
C ILE A 61 2.76 6.14 10.33
N PHE A 62 2.25 7.37 10.41
CA PHE A 62 2.33 8.18 11.64
C PHE A 62 1.34 7.72 12.72
N GLN A 63 0.33 6.89 12.37
CA GLN A 63 -0.57 6.27 13.35
C GLN A 63 0.08 5.09 14.07
N LEU A 64 1.15 4.52 13.48
CA LEU A 64 1.90 3.42 14.07
C LEU A 64 2.68 3.84 15.33
N MET A 65 2.99 5.14 15.48
CA MET A 65 3.81 5.66 16.57
C MET A 65 3.24 5.26 17.95
N ASN A 66 4.02 4.53 18.72
CA ASN A 66 3.71 4.24 20.13
C ASN A 66 4.36 5.27 21.04
N TYR A 67 3.56 6.22 21.53
CA TYR A 67 4.02 7.31 22.38
C TYR A 67 4.50 6.85 23.78
N GLU A 68 4.20 5.62 24.21
CA GLU A 68 4.64 5.11 25.52
C GLU A 68 6.14 4.78 25.55
N ILE A 69 6.72 4.50 24.39
CA ILE A 69 8.15 4.18 24.27
C ILE A 69 9.03 5.36 23.84
N LEU A 70 8.42 6.49 23.47
CA LEU A 70 9.12 7.66 22.95
C LEU A 70 9.48 8.63 24.06
N ASP A 71 10.70 9.17 24.00
CA ASP A 71 11.15 10.27 24.88
C ASP A 71 11.02 11.64 24.20
N GLY A 72 11.07 11.70 22.85
CA GLY A 72 10.95 12.94 22.09
C GLY A 72 10.46 12.71 20.67
N VAL A 73 9.94 13.75 20.03
CA VAL A 73 9.49 13.73 18.64
C VAL A 73 10.12 14.90 17.88
N ILE A 74 10.65 14.64 16.69
CA ILE A 74 11.11 15.65 15.73
C ILE A 74 10.26 15.52 14.48
N ILE A 75 9.71 16.63 13.98
CA ILE A 75 8.90 16.67 12.76
C ILE A 75 9.67 17.49 11.72
N LEU A 76 9.99 16.89 10.56
CA LEU A 76 10.50 17.59 9.40
C LEU A 76 9.32 18.26 8.67
N SER A 77 8.89 19.39 9.22
CA SER A 77 7.57 19.97 8.94
C SER A 77 7.40 20.42 7.50
N GLU A 78 8.50 20.83 6.82
CA GLU A 78 8.39 21.25 5.42
C GLU A 78 8.34 20.10 4.43
N THR A 79 8.62 18.89 4.86
CA THR A 79 8.41 17.69 4.04
C THR A 79 6.95 17.26 4.05
N ILE A 80 6.22 17.50 5.15
CA ILE A 80 4.80 17.13 5.32
C ILE A 80 3.92 18.31 4.89
N LYS A 81 3.44 18.32 3.64
CA LYS A 81 2.68 19.46 3.09
C LYS A 81 1.31 19.62 3.72
N TYR A 82 0.63 18.54 4.07
CA TYR A 82 -0.65 18.60 4.78
C TYR A 82 -0.44 18.79 6.29
N LYS A 83 -0.38 20.05 6.71
CA LYS A 83 0.00 20.44 8.10
C LYS A 83 -0.88 19.84 9.20
N LYS A 84 -2.10 19.41 8.91
CA LYS A 84 -2.94 18.71 9.88
C LYS A 84 -2.25 17.46 10.44
N VAL A 85 -1.51 16.71 9.62
CA VAL A 85 -0.74 15.54 10.09
C VAL A 85 0.28 15.96 11.15
N CYS A 86 0.97 17.08 10.96
CA CYS A 86 1.91 17.61 11.95
C CYS A 86 1.20 17.95 13.27
N TYR A 87 0.05 18.62 13.20
CA TYR A 87 -0.73 18.99 14.40
C TYR A 87 -1.29 17.76 15.11
N ASP A 88 -1.75 16.73 14.39
CA ASP A 88 -2.22 15.48 14.99
C ASP A 88 -1.08 14.76 15.75
N ILE A 89 0.15 14.79 15.23
CA ILE A 89 1.35 14.26 15.91
C ILE A 89 1.66 15.08 17.16
N ILE A 90 1.65 16.43 17.07
CA ILE A 90 1.92 17.34 18.20
C ILE A 90 0.89 17.15 19.31
N GLU A 91 -0.39 17.04 18.97
CA GLU A 91 -1.47 16.85 19.95
C GLU A 91 -1.29 15.53 20.71
N LYS A 92 -1.03 14.44 19.98
CA LYS A 92 -0.80 13.13 20.60
C LYS A 92 0.45 13.12 21.48
N ALA A 93 1.59 13.66 21.00
CA ALA A 93 2.81 13.73 21.79
C ALA A 93 2.62 14.54 23.08
N ASN A 94 1.92 15.69 23.00
CA ASN A 94 1.62 16.53 24.15
C ASN A 94 0.71 15.82 25.17
N ALA A 95 -0.22 14.98 24.73
CA ALA A 95 -1.08 14.18 25.61
C ALA A 95 -0.25 13.19 26.48
N TYR A 96 0.89 12.73 25.97
CA TYR A 96 1.84 11.89 26.68
C TYR A 96 2.98 12.67 27.35
N ASN A 97 2.94 14.02 27.34
CA ASN A 97 3.99 14.91 27.84
C ASN A 97 5.36 14.72 27.16
N ILE A 98 5.36 14.32 25.90
CA ILE A 98 6.57 14.13 25.10
C ILE A 98 6.92 15.45 24.41
N PRO A 99 8.15 15.98 24.56
CA PRO A 99 8.58 17.17 23.87
C PRO A 99 8.64 16.98 22.35
N VAL A 100 8.17 17.99 21.62
CA VAL A 100 8.17 18.02 20.16
C VAL A 100 9.01 19.16 19.65
N VAL A 101 9.84 18.89 18.64
CA VAL A 101 10.62 19.89 17.90
C VAL A 101 10.20 19.84 16.43
N SER A 102 9.70 20.94 15.90
CA SER A 102 9.44 21.13 14.48
C SER A 102 10.72 21.66 13.81
N MET A 103 11.13 21.08 12.71
CA MET A 103 12.23 21.58 11.90
C MET A 103 11.70 22.27 10.64
N ASP A 104 12.29 23.43 10.35
CA ASP A 104 12.01 24.27 9.17
C ASP A 104 10.60 24.86 9.09
N ALA A 105 9.83 24.77 10.16
CA ALA A 105 8.57 25.55 10.31
C ALA A 105 8.27 25.80 11.78
N THR A 106 7.70 26.96 12.06
CA THR A 106 7.16 27.27 13.39
C THR A 106 5.72 26.80 13.47
N LEU A 107 5.46 25.79 14.30
CA LEU A 107 4.14 25.26 14.57
C LEU A 107 3.74 25.50 16.03
N ASP A 108 2.44 25.74 16.27
CA ASP A 108 1.94 25.91 17.61
C ASP A 108 2.03 24.60 18.42
N GLY A 109 2.31 24.72 19.71
CA GLY A 109 2.35 23.59 20.63
C GLY A 109 3.68 22.85 20.73
N CYS A 110 4.71 23.25 19.98
CA CYS A 110 6.04 22.64 20.01
C CYS A 110 7.19 23.66 20.04
N TYR A 111 8.42 23.18 20.07
CA TYR A 111 9.62 23.97 19.82
C TYR A 111 9.93 23.99 18.33
N SER A 112 10.73 24.95 17.83
CA SER A 112 11.12 24.98 16.44
C SER A 112 12.59 25.28 16.24
N VAL A 113 13.16 24.68 15.19
CA VAL A 113 14.50 24.95 14.66
C VAL A 113 14.34 25.34 13.20
N ASN A 114 14.62 26.60 12.87
CA ASN A 114 14.38 27.18 11.55
C ASN A 114 15.70 27.63 10.92
N PHE A 115 15.74 27.77 9.61
CA PHE A 115 16.86 28.37 8.89
C PHE A 115 16.63 29.87 8.70
N GLU A 116 17.74 30.63 8.68
CA GLU A 116 17.73 32.09 8.46
C GLU A 116 17.67 32.42 6.96
N TYR A 117 16.58 32.02 6.29
CA TYR A 117 16.41 32.22 4.84
C TYR A 117 16.50 33.68 4.41
N ALA A 118 15.83 34.58 5.14
CA ALA A 118 15.85 36.01 4.84
C ALA A 118 17.26 36.58 4.90
N HIS A 119 18.09 36.14 5.88
CA HIS A 119 19.48 36.60 6.02
C HIS A 119 20.34 36.13 4.85
N ALA A 120 20.24 34.87 4.45
CA ALA A 120 20.97 34.37 3.29
C ALA A 120 20.58 35.07 1.99
N MET A 121 19.31 35.33 1.76
CA MET A 121 18.83 36.12 0.62
C MET A 121 19.36 37.55 0.67
N GLU A 122 19.37 38.20 1.83
CA GLU A 122 19.95 39.51 2.05
C GLU A 122 21.46 39.52 1.68
N GLU A 123 22.23 38.54 2.16
CA GLU A 123 23.67 38.44 1.83
C GLU A 123 23.94 38.27 0.33
N ILE A 124 23.10 37.47 -0.38
CA ILE A 124 23.21 37.29 -1.84
C ILE A 124 22.99 38.63 -2.55
N ILE A 125 21.94 39.37 -2.21
CA ILE A 125 21.61 40.63 -2.87
C ILE A 125 22.63 41.69 -2.51
N GLU A 126 23.05 41.80 -1.26
CA GLU A 126 24.13 42.70 -0.81
C GLU A 126 25.43 42.42 -1.56
N HIS A 127 25.76 41.15 -1.83
CA HIS A 127 26.93 40.78 -2.63
C HIS A 127 26.82 41.32 -4.07
N LEU A 128 25.68 41.20 -4.72
CA LEU A 128 25.47 41.73 -6.08
C LEU A 128 25.60 43.24 -6.13
N ILE A 129 25.13 43.96 -5.11
CA ILE A 129 25.19 45.43 -5.04
C ILE A 129 26.59 45.91 -4.66
N ASN A 130 27.19 45.38 -3.58
CA ASN A 130 28.41 45.92 -3.01
C ASN A 130 29.65 45.45 -3.74
N VAL A 131 29.68 44.23 -4.29
CA VAL A 131 30.84 43.66 -4.96
C VAL A 131 30.78 43.87 -6.48
N HIS A 132 29.60 43.61 -7.09
CA HIS A 132 29.45 43.76 -8.55
C HIS A 132 28.86 45.09 -9.00
N HIS A 133 28.38 45.94 -8.06
CA HIS A 133 27.85 47.25 -8.27
C HIS A 133 26.60 47.27 -9.20
N TYR A 134 25.82 46.15 -9.17
CA TYR A 134 24.60 46.04 -9.94
C TYR A 134 23.46 46.86 -9.30
N THR A 135 22.69 47.55 -10.15
CA THR A 135 21.57 48.41 -9.77
C THR A 135 20.28 48.02 -10.46
N LYS A 136 20.35 47.24 -11.54
CA LYS A 136 19.21 46.74 -12.30
C LYS A 136 19.07 45.24 -11.98
N ILE A 137 18.43 44.94 -10.86
CA ILE A 137 18.30 43.58 -10.37
C ILE A 137 16.84 43.13 -10.53
N ASN A 138 16.60 42.05 -11.26
CA ASN A 138 15.28 41.45 -11.37
C ASN A 138 15.15 40.33 -10.33
N PHE A 139 13.91 40.07 -9.90
CA PHE A 139 13.60 39.03 -8.93
C PHE A 139 12.57 38.04 -9.47
N ILE A 140 12.86 36.74 -9.34
CA ILE A 140 11.91 35.68 -9.64
C ILE A 140 11.48 35.04 -8.32
N ALA A 141 10.28 35.44 -7.87
CA ALA A 141 9.65 34.91 -6.66
C ALA A 141 9.09 33.50 -6.89
N GLY A 142 8.79 32.79 -5.82
CA GLY A 142 8.10 31.52 -5.86
C GLY A 142 6.59 31.65 -6.10
N ILE A 143 5.79 30.86 -5.38
CA ILE A 143 4.32 30.90 -5.45
C ILE A 143 3.81 32.14 -4.74
N LYS A 144 2.94 32.90 -5.40
CA LYS A 144 2.33 34.11 -4.84
C LYS A 144 1.49 33.78 -3.59
N GLY A 145 1.75 34.51 -2.50
CA GLY A 145 1.09 34.29 -1.21
C GLY A 145 1.69 33.15 -0.37
N ASN A 146 2.68 32.44 -0.87
CA ASN A 146 3.44 31.47 -0.08
C ASN A 146 4.36 32.21 0.89
N PRO A 147 4.37 31.91 2.21
CA PRO A 147 5.14 32.65 3.21
C PRO A 147 6.64 32.75 2.88
N TYR A 148 7.26 31.68 2.44
CA TYR A 148 8.68 31.66 2.09
C TYR A 148 8.99 32.48 0.82
N SER A 149 8.10 32.43 -0.16
CA SER A 149 8.21 33.25 -1.39
C SER A 149 8.10 34.73 -1.08
N GLU A 150 7.11 35.10 -0.25
CA GLU A 150 6.86 36.51 0.12
C GLU A 150 7.97 37.04 1.04
N GLU A 151 8.50 36.24 1.98
CA GLU A 151 9.65 36.62 2.84
C GLU A 151 10.89 36.95 1.99
N ARG A 152 11.19 36.10 0.99
CA ARG A 152 12.34 36.31 0.07
C ARG A 152 12.12 37.55 -0.79
N LEU A 153 10.92 37.76 -1.30
CA LEU A 153 10.56 38.97 -2.07
C LEU A 153 10.62 40.24 -1.23
N GLU A 154 10.13 40.21 0.00
CA GLU A 154 10.17 41.34 0.93
C GLU A 154 11.64 41.67 1.29
N THR A 155 12.48 40.66 1.47
CA THR A 155 13.92 40.84 1.69
C THR A 155 14.57 41.53 0.50
N TYR A 156 14.24 41.13 -0.74
CA TYR A 156 14.72 41.80 -1.94
C TYR A 156 14.32 43.29 -1.94
N ARG A 157 13.06 43.61 -1.70
CA ARG A 157 12.58 45.01 -1.65
C ARG A 157 13.30 45.78 -0.58
N ARG A 158 13.43 45.27 0.64
CA ARG A 158 14.09 45.91 1.77
C ARG A 158 15.55 46.22 1.49
N VAL A 159 16.27 45.30 0.84
CA VAL A 159 17.71 45.53 0.52
C VAL A 159 17.86 46.61 -0.55
N LEU A 160 17.06 46.60 -1.62
CA LEU A 160 17.08 47.63 -2.64
C LEU A 160 16.77 49.02 -2.07
N GLU A 161 15.75 49.14 -1.23
CA GLU A 161 15.40 50.41 -0.56
C GLU A 161 16.54 50.92 0.31
N ARG A 162 17.25 50.04 1.07
CA ARG A 162 18.40 50.39 1.87
C ARG A 162 19.52 51.01 1.04
N HIS A 163 19.70 50.53 -0.17
CA HIS A 163 20.70 51.03 -1.12
C HIS A 163 20.19 52.17 -2.02
N ASN A 164 18.98 52.71 -1.80
CA ASN A 164 18.31 53.70 -2.62
C ASN A 164 18.18 53.28 -4.09
N ILE A 165 18.00 51.99 -4.38
CA ILE A 165 17.71 51.44 -5.68
C ILE A 165 16.17 51.38 -5.82
N PRO A 166 15.59 51.98 -6.90
CA PRO A 166 14.12 51.93 -7.08
C PRO A 166 13.62 50.50 -7.25
N VAL A 167 12.56 50.15 -6.52
CA VAL A 167 11.82 48.88 -6.71
C VAL A 167 10.80 49.08 -7.84
N GLU A 168 11.07 48.49 -8.98
CA GLU A 168 10.19 48.53 -10.18
C GLU A 168 9.41 47.19 -10.23
N GLU A 169 8.07 47.25 -10.17
CA GLU A 169 7.25 46.02 -10.15
C GLU A 169 7.41 45.16 -11.40
N GLU A 170 7.75 45.77 -12.55
CA GLU A 170 8.05 45.07 -13.81
C GLU A 170 9.33 44.23 -13.73
N ARG A 171 10.17 44.42 -12.70
CA ARG A 171 11.37 43.63 -12.44
C ARG A 171 11.08 42.40 -11.56
N ILE A 172 9.81 42.24 -11.15
CA ILE A 172 9.39 41.13 -10.27
C ILE A 172 8.47 40.19 -11.03
N GLY A 173 8.79 38.91 -11.04
CA GLY A 173 7.94 37.86 -11.62
C GLY A 173 7.78 36.68 -10.67
N TYR A 174 6.73 35.89 -10.86
CA TYR A 174 6.45 34.71 -10.08
C TYR A 174 6.71 33.44 -10.92
N GLY A 175 7.73 32.68 -10.54
CA GLY A 175 8.14 31.44 -11.19
C GLY A 175 7.58 30.19 -10.53
N ASP A 176 6.73 30.34 -9.50
CA ASP A 176 6.01 29.28 -8.79
C ASP A 176 6.91 28.13 -8.28
N PHE A 177 8.21 28.37 -8.10
CA PHE A 177 9.26 27.39 -7.80
C PHE A 177 9.49 26.33 -8.89
N TRP A 178 8.92 26.50 -10.09
CA TRP A 178 8.95 25.52 -11.20
C TRP A 178 9.56 26.08 -12.48
N SER A 179 10.10 25.17 -13.28
CA SER A 179 10.80 25.51 -14.55
C SER A 179 9.91 26.22 -15.57
N GLN A 180 8.68 25.75 -15.81
CA GLN A 180 7.81 26.31 -16.85
C GLN A 180 7.29 27.73 -16.54
N PRO A 181 6.79 28.03 -15.31
CA PRO A 181 6.49 29.42 -14.94
C PRO A 181 7.72 30.34 -15.01
N THR A 182 8.90 29.87 -14.58
CA THR A 182 10.16 30.63 -14.66
C THR A 182 10.48 31.04 -16.10
N LYS A 183 10.29 30.14 -17.07
CA LYS A 183 10.46 30.47 -18.47
C LYS A 183 9.60 31.67 -18.89
N LYS A 184 8.31 31.68 -18.54
CA LYS A 184 7.40 32.78 -18.85
C LYS A 184 7.86 34.10 -18.24
N VAL A 185 8.42 34.07 -17.03
CA VAL A 185 8.98 35.26 -16.38
C VAL A 185 10.22 35.78 -17.14
N ILE A 186 11.11 34.90 -17.59
CA ILE A 186 12.26 35.28 -18.41
C ILE A 186 11.79 35.90 -19.73
N ASP A 187 10.80 35.32 -20.41
CA ASP A 187 10.22 35.88 -21.65
C ASP A 187 9.62 37.28 -21.40
N GLN A 188 8.98 37.51 -20.23
CA GLN A 188 8.49 38.83 -19.82
C GLN A 188 9.61 39.84 -19.61
N PHE A 189 10.69 39.44 -18.94
CA PHE A 189 11.84 40.32 -18.72
C PHE A 189 12.53 40.71 -20.03
N ILE A 190 12.65 39.80 -20.98
CA ILE A 190 13.20 40.06 -22.30
C ILE A 190 12.30 41.00 -23.12
N ALA A 191 10.99 40.86 -22.98
CA ALA A 191 10.00 41.68 -23.71
C ALA A 191 9.69 43.03 -23.04
N SER A 192 10.24 43.30 -21.86
CA SER A 192 10.00 44.51 -21.08
C SER A 192 10.61 45.76 -21.77
N ASP A 193 9.95 46.89 -21.64
CA ASP A 193 10.48 48.20 -22.05
C ASP A 193 11.59 48.73 -21.14
N LEU A 194 11.79 48.10 -19.96
CA LEU A 194 12.89 48.43 -19.04
C LEU A 194 14.23 47.96 -19.61
N PRO A 195 15.34 48.63 -19.24
CA PRO A 195 16.68 48.11 -19.55
C PRO A 195 16.84 46.70 -19.03
N PHE A 196 17.47 45.83 -19.85
CA PHE A 196 17.71 44.45 -19.47
C PHE A 196 18.45 44.38 -18.12
N PRO A 197 18.15 43.39 -17.23
CA PRO A 197 18.73 43.34 -15.92
C PRO A 197 20.23 43.02 -15.95
N GLU A 198 20.98 43.59 -15.02
CA GLU A 198 22.38 43.25 -14.76
C GLU A 198 22.49 41.95 -13.96
N ALA A 199 21.47 41.67 -13.14
CA ALA A 199 21.35 40.44 -12.38
C ALA A 199 19.91 39.96 -12.24
N ILE A 200 19.72 38.66 -12.15
CA ILE A 200 18.45 38.02 -11.80
C ILE A 200 18.66 37.19 -10.55
N VAL A 201 17.87 37.48 -9.51
CA VAL A 201 17.84 36.73 -8.27
C VAL A 201 16.62 35.82 -8.29
N CYS A 202 16.83 34.51 -8.18
CA CYS A 202 15.77 33.53 -8.11
C CYS A 202 15.53 33.11 -6.66
N ALA A 203 14.27 32.97 -6.27
CA ALA A 203 13.91 32.58 -4.92
C ALA A 203 14.27 31.11 -4.61
N ASN A 204 14.62 30.28 -5.60
CA ASN A 204 15.23 28.98 -5.37
C ASN A 204 16.18 28.55 -6.51
N ASP A 205 16.94 27.49 -6.28
CA ASP A 205 17.94 26.99 -7.24
C ASP A 205 17.28 26.33 -8.46
N GLY A 206 16.16 25.65 -8.30
CA GLY A 206 15.44 25.05 -9.43
C GLY A 206 15.01 26.08 -10.48
N MET A 207 14.57 27.26 -10.02
CA MET A 207 14.27 28.39 -10.91
C MET A 207 15.55 28.99 -11.50
N ALA A 208 16.65 29.07 -10.73
CA ALA A 208 17.91 29.59 -11.24
C ALA A 208 18.49 28.71 -12.36
N ILE A 209 18.48 27.39 -12.20
CA ILE A 209 18.89 26.43 -13.24
C ILE A 209 18.01 26.56 -14.49
N ALA A 210 16.69 26.67 -14.29
CA ALA A 210 15.76 26.87 -15.39
C ALA A 210 16.00 28.21 -16.11
N ALA A 211 16.18 29.31 -15.35
CA ALA A 211 16.50 30.63 -15.88
C ALA A 211 17.81 30.62 -16.68
N PHE A 212 18.86 29.97 -16.17
CA PHE A 212 20.12 29.80 -16.87
C PHE A 212 19.93 29.18 -18.25
N LYS A 213 19.23 28.05 -18.31
CA LYS A 213 18.93 27.34 -19.56
C LYS A 213 18.16 28.20 -20.55
N TYR A 214 17.11 28.92 -20.10
CA TYR A 214 16.27 29.73 -20.98
C TYR A 214 16.96 31.00 -21.45
N LEU A 215 17.81 31.63 -20.62
CA LEU A 215 18.64 32.77 -21.02
C LEU A 215 19.60 32.37 -22.14
N GLN A 216 20.30 31.23 -21.99
CA GLN A 216 21.17 30.70 -23.06
C GLN A 216 20.41 30.41 -24.35
N GLN A 217 19.22 29.80 -24.28
CA GLN A 217 18.38 29.55 -25.45
C GLN A 217 17.92 30.83 -26.12
N SER A 218 17.81 31.93 -25.38
CA SER A 218 17.45 33.26 -25.86
C SER A 218 18.66 34.10 -26.33
N GLY A 219 19.88 33.53 -26.29
CA GLY A 219 21.10 34.16 -26.77
C GLY A 219 21.84 35.02 -25.76
N TYR A 220 21.50 34.94 -24.48
CA TYR A 220 22.20 35.64 -23.40
C TYR A 220 23.21 34.72 -22.72
N GLU A 221 24.39 35.26 -22.43
CA GLU A 221 25.47 34.56 -21.72
C GLU A 221 25.48 34.92 -20.23
N VAL A 222 25.42 33.90 -19.35
CA VAL A 222 25.58 34.05 -17.88
C VAL A 222 27.03 33.71 -17.51
N PRO A 223 27.76 34.56 -16.80
CA PRO A 223 27.38 35.82 -16.16
C PRO A 223 27.62 37.08 -17.05
N LYS A 224 28.08 36.92 -18.26
CA LYS A 224 28.62 38.02 -19.08
C LYS A 224 27.58 39.11 -19.40
N ASP A 225 26.36 38.70 -19.81
CA ASP A 225 25.27 39.60 -20.17
C ASP A 225 24.35 39.86 -18.97
N VAL A 226 24.20 38.87 -18.09
CA VAL A 226 23.39 38.94 -16.87
C VAL A 226 23.90 37.97 -15.84
N ALA A 227 24.06 38.44 -14.62
CA ALA A 227 24.37 37.61 -13.47
C ALA A 227 23.13 36.83 -12.98
N LEU A 228 23.32 35.68 -12.39
CA LEU A 228 22.23 34.83 -11.93
C LEU A 228 22.55 34.23 -10.56
N THR A 229 21.56 34.25 -9.65
CA THR A 229 21.69 33.61 -8.35
C THR A 229 20.45 32.79 -8.00
N GLY A 230 20.62 31.76 -7.21
CA GLY A 230 19.58 30.94 -6.64
C GLY A 230 19.56 30.96 -5.12
N MET A 231 18.91 30.00 -4.52
CA MET A 231 18.82 29.75 -3.08
C MET A 231 18.46 28.29 -2.86
N ASP A 232 18.86 27.71 -1.74
CA ASP A 232 18.63 26.37 -1.17
C ASP A 232 19.89 25.49 -1.19
N GLY A 233 20.87 25.71 -2.09
CA GLY A 233 22.13 24.97 -2.15
C GLY A 233 21.94 23.52 -2.56
N ILE A 234 21.04 23.28 -3.52
CA ILE A 234 20.83 21.92 -4.04
C ILE A 234 22.07 21.45 -4.82
N ARG A 235 22.26 20.15 -4.87
CA ARG A 235 23.43 19.53 -5.51
C ARG A 235 23.60 19.99 -6.96
N GLU A 236 22.53 20.02 -7.73
CA GLU A 236 22.54 20.43 -9.13
C GLU A 236 23.00 21.87 -9.32
N ALA A 237 22.71 22.78 -8.39
CA ALA A 237 23.18 24.15 -8.43
C ALA A 237 24.66 24.27 -8.06
N MET A 238 25.12 23.49 -7.10
CA MET A 238 26.52 23.45 -6.66
C MET A 238 27.44 22.77 -7.68
N GLU A 239 26.94 21.77 -8.41
CA GLU A 239 27.65 21.04 -9.45
C GLU A 239 27.42 21.64 -10.86
N HIS A 240 26.59 22.68 -10.99
CA HIS A 240 26.33 23.37 -12.26
C HIS A 240 27.60 24.05 -12.82
N ALA A 241 27.72 24.15 -14.14
CA ALA A 241 28.88 24.79 -14.79
C ALA A 241 28.40 25.94 -15.71
N PRO A 242 28.68 27.21 -15.36
CA PRO A 242 29.32 27.69 -14.11
C PRO A 242 28.44 27.43 -12.87
N MET A 243 29.06 27.20 -11.70
CA MET A 243 28.35 26.97 -10.43
C MET A 243 27.35 28.11 -10.16
N ILE A 244 26.13 27.78 -9.80
CA ILE A 244 25.13 28.76 -9.39
C ILE A 244 25.55 29.38 -8.04
N THR A 245 25.56 30.71 -7.96
CA THR A 245 25.65 31.40 -6.68
C THR A 245 24.38 31.16 -5.89
N THR A 246 24.49 30.55 -4.72
CA THR A 246 23.34 30.08 -3.93
C THR A 246 23.64 30.18 -2.42
N SER A 247 22.69 29.75 -1.58
CA SER A 247 22.92 29.57 -0.15
C SER A 247 22.76 28.09 0.21
N HIS A 248 23.64 27.59 1.06
CA HIS A 248 23.56 26.22 1.57
C HIS A 248 23.14 26.22 3.04
N HIS A 249 22.20 25.36 3.38
CA HIS A 249 21.71 25.21 4.74
C HIS A 249 22.54 24.16 5.49
N ASP A 250 22.92 24.49 6.72
CA ASP A 250 23.71 23.59 7.56
C ASP A 250 22.76 22.59 8.26
N TYR A 251 22.33 21.56 7.51
CA TYR A 251 21.44 20.50 8.01
C TYR A 251 22.02 19.77 9.21
N TYR A 252 23.34 19.56 9.23
CA TYR A 252 24.02 18.91 10.34
C TYR A 252 23.88 19.73 11.64
N ASN A 253 24.09 21.04 11.55
CA ASN A 253 23.91 21.94 12.68
C ASN A 253 22.46 22.11 13.10
N ALA A 254 21.53 21.99 12.16
CA ALA A 254 20.09 22.00 12.47
C ALA A 254 19.69 20.79 13.32
N VAL A 255 20.18 19.59 12.99
CA VAL A 255 19.95 18.37 13.79
C VAL A 255 20.62 18.48 15.16
N ILE A 256 21.88 18.97 15.24
CA ILE A 256 22.55 19.26 16.53
C ILE A 256 21.68 20.19 17.39
N THR A 257 21.13 21.25 16.79
CA THR A 257 20.30 22.21 17.51
C THR A 257 19.03 21.58 18.00
N ALA A 258 18.36 20.76 17.19
CA ALA A 258 17.16 20.03 17.58
C ALA A 258 17.44 19.05 18.74
N PHE A 259 18.55 18.31 18.67
CA PHE A 259 18.97 17.41 19.74
C PHE A 259 19.32 18.14 21.04
N LYS A 260 20.00 19.30 20.96
CA LYS A 260 20.27 20.14 22.13
C LYS A 260 18.99 20.68 22.77
N VAL A 261 17.98 21.05 21.97
CA VAL A 261 16.68 21.47 22.49
C VAL A 261 16.03 20.31 23.27
N LEU A 262 16.01 19.09 22.70
CA LEU A 262 15.48 17.92 23.40
C LEU A 262 16.29 17.58 24.66
N GLU A 263 17.61 17.59 24.58
CA GLU A 263 18.50 17.33 25.73
C GLU A 263 18.25 18.30 26.88
N SER A 264 18.11 19.62 26.58
CA SER A 264 17.77 20.63 27.59
C SER A 264 16.41 20.34 28.24
N LEU A 265 15.41 19.96 27.44
CA LEU A 265 14.08 19.60 27.95
C LEU A 265 14.13 18.36 28.85
N PHE A 266 14.90 17.33 28.50
CA PHE A 266 15.12 16.14 29.34
C PHE A 266 15.81 16.47 30.67
N LYS A 267 16.64 17.50 30.70
CA LYS A 267 17.28 18.03 31.94
C LYS A 267 16.33 18.94 32.75
N GLY A 268 15.11 19.19 32.26
CA GLY A 268 14.14 20.11 32.90
C GLY A 268 14.44 21.59 32.69
N GLU A 269 15.34 21.91 31.75
CA GLU A 269 15.66 23.27 31.33
C GLU A 269 14.60 23.84 30.41
N ARG A 270 14.62 25.15 30.18
CA ARG A 270 13.69 25.85 29.28
C ARG A 270 14.45 26.49 28.12
N PRO A 271 14.72 25.73 27.03
CA PRO A 271 15.35 26.32 25.85
C PRO A 271 14.43 27.34 25.17
N PRO A 272 14.94 28.20 24.29
CA PRO A 272 14.14 29.09 23.47
C PRO A 272 13.07 28.32 22.70
N LYS A 273 11.87 28.91 22.56
CA LYS A 273 10.78 28.28 21.77
C LYS A 273 11.13 28.17 20.29
N GLN A 274 11.95 29.09 19.78
CA GLN A 274 12.44 29.12 18.42
C GLN A 274 13.97 29.23 18.44
N SER A 275 14.64 28.38 17.71
CA SER A 275 16.07 28.39 17.47
C SER A 275 16.32 28.60 15.98
N TRP A 276 17.39 29.30 15.65
CA TRP A 276 17.74 29.64 14.28
C TRP A 276 19.11 29.08 13.92
N VAL A 277 19.24 28.60 12.69
CA VAL A 277 20.47 28.07 12.12
C VAL A 277 20.83 28.89 10.89
N SER A 278 22.03 29.46 10.90
CA SER A 278 22.50 30.30 9.79
C SER A 278 22.73 29.46 8.54
N SER A 279 22.32 30.02 7.41
CA SER A 279 22.62 29.51 6.08
C SER A 279 23.92 30.18 5.57
N LYS A 280 24.68 29.49 4.77
CA LYS A 280 25.97 29.96 4.25
C LYS A 280 25.89 30.27 2.75
N VAL A 281 26.19 31.50 2.36
CA VAL A 281 26.25 31.86 0.95
C VAL A 281 27.44 31.21 0.27
N LEU A 282 27.20 30.55 -0.85
CA LEU A 282 28.19 29.93 -1.73
C LEU A 282 28.28 30.73 -3.02
N LEU A 283 29.38 31.44 -3.20
CA LEU A 283 29.62 32.23 -4.41
C LEU A 283 30.10 31.31 -5.53
N GLY A 284 29.39 31.33 -6.64
CA GLY A 284 29.68 30.58 -7.85
C GLY A 284 29.98 31.49 -9.05
N GLY A 285 30.26 30.89 -10.20
CA GLY A 285 30.62 31.63 -11.42
C GLY A 285 29.47 32.43 -12.01
N THR A 286 28.21 32.09 -11.70
CA THR A 286 27.01 32.72 -12.29
C THR A 286 26.78 34.16 -11.83
N CYS A 287 27.36 34.63 -10.72
CA CYS A 287 27.30 36.03 -10.32
C CYS A 287 28.48 36.86 -10.90
N GLY A 288 29.46 36.20 -11.52
CA GLY A 288 30.67 36.84 -12.04
C GLY A 288 31.89 36.74 -11.13
N CYS A 289 31.79 36.04 -9.99
CA CYS A 289 32.93 35.75 -9.15
C CYS A 289 33.84 34.68 -9.75
N GLN A 290 35.11 34.63 -9.29
CA GLN A 290 36.00 33.51 -9.63
C GLN A 290 35.43 32.22 -9.05
N GLU A 291 35.31 31.20 -9.89
CA GLU A 291 34.92 29.88 -9.45
C GLU A 291 35.98 29.29 -8.52
N ARG A 292 35.55 28.64 -7.45
CA ARG A 292 36.41 27.71 -6.72
C ARG A 292 36.78 26.58 -7.68
N GLU A 293 37.99 26.00 -7.50
CA GLU A 293 38.42 24.87 -8.33
C GLU A 293 37.29 23.80 -8.41
N HIS A 294 36.74 23.67 -9.61
CA HIS A 294 35.75 22.63 -9.91
C HIS A 294 36.42 21.25 -9.83
N LYS A 295 35.66 20.26 -9.44
CA LYS A 295 36.01 18.85 -9.74
C LYS A 295 36.44 18.76 -11.20
N SER A 296 37.51 18.02 -11.48
CA SER A 296 37.93 17.90 -12.88
C SER A 296 36.80 17.31 -13.72
N TYR A 297 36.73 17.71 -15.00
CA TYR A 297 35.75 17.13 -15.95
C TYR A 297 35.71 15.59 -15.90
N ASN A 298 36.89 14.96 -15.76
CA ASN A 298 36.99 13.50 -15.65
C ASN A 298 36.36 12.95 -14.37
N THR A 299 36.40 13.69 -13.27
CA THR A 299 35.76 13.30 -11.99
C THR A 299 34.26 13.39 -12.10
N LEU A 300 33.74 14.50 -12.64
CA LEU A 300 32.29 14.69 -12.84
C LEU A 300 31.75 13.68 -13.85
N ALA A 301 32.45 13.44 -14.95
CA ALA A 301 32.05 12.43 -15.94
C ALA A 301 31.99 11.03 -15.33
N ARG A 302 32.98 10.67 -14.49
CA ARG A 302 32.99 9.37 -13.81
C ARG A 302 31.81 9.24 -12.85
N GLU A 303 31.57 10.24 -12.01
CA GLU A 303 30.44 10.25 -11.08
C GLU A 303 29.10 10.14 -11.82
N LEU A 304 28.94 10.83 -12.96
CA LEU A 304 27.76 10.74 -13.79
C LEU A 304 27.58 9.33 -14.41
N TYR A 305 28.69 8.72 -14.89
CA TYR A 305 28.62 7.35 -15.42
C TYR A 305 28.26 6.34 -14.33
N GLU A 306 28.81 6.49 -13.12
CA GLU A 306 28.47 5.66 -11.97
C GLU A 306 26.97 5.79 -11.62
N GLN A 307 26.42 7.01 -11.63
CA GLN A 307 25.00 7.25 -11.39
C GLN A 307 24.09 6.65 -12.49
N ILE A 308 24.49 6.75 -13.76
CA ILE A 308 23.77 6.15 -14.87
C ILE A 308 23.80 4.63 -14.79
N ASP A 309 24.94 4.07 -14.43
CA ASP A 309 25.12 2.61 -14.29
C ASP A 309 24.26 2.06 -13.16
N ASP A 310 24.30 2.71 -12.00
CA ASP A 310 23.41 2.42 -10.87
C ASP A 310 21.92 2.47 -11.28
N TYR A 311 21.52 3.58 -11.95
CA TYR A 311 20.14 3.74 -12.41
C TYR A 311 19.71 2.62 -13.35
N ASN A 312 20.55 2.26 -14.32
CA ASN A 312 20.26 1.19 -15.26
C ASN A 312 20.16 -0.16 -14.53
N HIS A 313 21.08 -0.44 -13.63
CA HIS A 313 21.09 -1.66 -12.82
C HIS A 313 19.79 -1.81 -12.01
N PHE A 314 19.41 -0.76 -11.26
CA PHE A 314 18.17 -0.79 -10.48
C PHE A 314 16.92 -0.88 -11.35
N ASN A 315 16.92 -0.22 -12.52
CA ASN A 315 15.80 -0.30 -13.45
C ASN A 315 15.62 -1.72 -14.01
N GLU A 316 16.73 -2.40 -14.37
CA GLU A 316 16.70 -3.80 -14.80
C GLU A 316 16.13 -4.73 -13.70
N ILE A 317 16.56 -4.54 -12.46
CA ILE A 317 16.03 -5.29 -11.31
C ILE A 317 14.54 -5.04 -11.11
N GLN A 318 14.08 -3.79 -11.21
CA GLN A 318 12.66 -3.46 -11.07
C GLN A 318 11.80 -4.09 -12.16
N VAL A 319 12.28 -4.13 -13.40
CA VAL A 319 11.58 -4.77 -14.51
C VAL A 319 11.52 -6.29 -14.30
N ALA A 320 12.62 -6.91 -13.87
CA ALA A 320 12.66 -8.34 -13.57
C ALA A 320 11.73 -8.70 -12.40
N LEU A 321 11.77 -7.91 -11.32
CA LEU A 321 10.86 -8.08 -10.18
C LEU A 321 9.39 -7.99 -10.60
N ALA A 322 9.03 -6.95 -11.37
CA ALA A 322 7.66 -6.75 -11.83
C ALA A 322 7.17 -7.93 -12.69
N ALA A 323 8.04 -8.49 -13.54
CA ALA A 323 7.75 -9.69 -14.34
C ALA A 323 7.55 -10.93 -13.44
N ASP A 324 8.48 -11.19 -12.53
CA ASP A 324 8.41 -12.33 -11.62
C ASP A 324 7.18 -12.24 -10.68
N LEU A 325 6.78 -11.04 -10.26
CA LEU A 325 5.60 -10.82 -9.43
C LEU A 325 4.28 -11.05 -10.19
N THR A 326 4.26 -10.88 -11.51
CA THR A 326 3.06 -11.06 -12.33
C THR A 326 2.67 -12.54 -12.50
N ASP A 327 3.64 -13.45 -12.42
CA ASP A 327 3.45 -14.90 -12.62
C ASP A 327 3.10 -15.65 -11.31
N ASN A 328 2.68 -14.92 -10.25
CA ASN A 328 2.41 -15.51 -8.94
C ASN A 328 0.92 -15.58 -8.62
N ASP A 329 0.44 -16.79 -8.35
CA ASP A 329 -0.92 -17.08 -7.92
C ASP A 329 -1.07 -17.13 -6.38
N SER A 330 0.00 -16.93 -5.62
CA SER A 330 0.01 -17.05 -4.17
C SER A 330 0.86 -15.98 -3.49
N PHE A 331 0.48 -15.61 -2.26
CA PHE A 331 1.29 -14.72 -1.42
C PHE A 331 2.71 -15.24 -1.19
N TRP A 332 2.87 -16.56 -1.05
CA TRP A 332 4.18 -17.19 -0.86
C TRP A 332 5.10 -16.96 -2.04
N GLY A 333 4.57 -17.02 -3.27
CA GLY A 333 5.35 -16.69 -4.46
C GLY A 333 5.80 -15.21 -4.49
N VAL A 334 4.97 -14.29 -4.00
CA VAL A 334 5.35 -12.89 -3.84
C VAL A 334 6.51 -12.76 -2.85
N PHE A 335 6.45 -13.44 -1.70
CA PHE A 335 7.50 -13.39 -0.67
C PHE A 335 8.81 -14.05 -1.14
N ASP A 336 8.75 -15.16 -1.84
CA ASP A 336 9.93 -15.83 -2.41
C ASP A 336 10.64 -14.91 -3.43
N ASN A 337 9.88 -14.23 -4.28
CA ASN A 337 10.46 -13.25 -5.19
C ASN A 337 11.03 -12.03 -4.47
N LEU A 338 10.40 -11.60 -3.37
CA LEU A 338 10.94 -10.52 -2.56
C LEU A 338 12.32 -10.89 -2.01
N THR A 339 12.51 -12.10 -1.47
CA THR A 339 13.82 -12.52 -0.95
C THR A 339 14.91 -12.53 -2.02
N LYS A 340 14.57 -12.87 -3.26
CA LYS A 340 15.49 -12.91 -4.40
C LYS A 340 16.06 -11.53 -4.75
N TYR A 341 15.27 -10.46 -4.57
CA TYR A 341 15.66 -9.11 -4.97
C TYR A 341 15.99 -8.18 -3.79
N ALA A 342 15.66 -8.57 -2.56
CA ALA A 342 15.78 -7.70 -1.38
C ALA A 342 17.21 -7.21 -1.11
N ASP A 343 18.24 -8.00 -1.46
CA ASP A 343 19.65 -7.62 -1.28
C ASP A 343 20.03 -6.32 -2.00
N ASN A 344 19.24 -5.90 -2.99
CA ASN A 344 19.49 -4.69 -3.74
C ASN A 344 18.81 -3.44 -3.13
N PHE A 345 17.88 -3.63 -2.18
CA PHE A 345 17.02 -2.55 -1.68
C PHE A 345 16.95 -2.48 -0.16
N CYS A 346 17.35 -3.53 0.54
CA CYS A 346 17.19 -3.66 1.98
C CYS A 346 18.53 -3.84 2.67
N SER A 347 18.61 -3.36 3.91
CA SER A 347 19.71 -3.62 4.81
C SER A 347 19.74 -5.08 5.29
N ASP A 348 20.79 -5.48 6.01
CA ASP A 348 20.92 -6.80 6.63
C ASP A 348 19.86 -7.07 7.72
N ARG A 349 19.15 -6.02 8.15
CA ARG A 349 18.02 -6.08 9.09
C ARG A 349 16.79 -5.46 8.48
N PHE A 350 15.81 -6.32 8.19
CA PHE A 350 14.60 -5.99 7.48
C PHE A 350 13.42 -6.82 7.99
N TRP A 351 12.25 -6.20 8.10
CA TRP A 351 11.00 -6.86 8.52
C TRP A 351 9.84 -6.38 7.64
N LEU A 352 9.13 -7.33 7.05
CA LEU A 352 7.89 -7.11 6.33
C LEU A 352 6.72 -7.47 7.24
N CYS A 353 6.02 -6.48 7.72
CA CYS A 353 4.90 -6.61 8.65
C CYS A 353 3.58 -6.37 7.92
N ILE A 354 2.68 -7.35 7.95
CA ILE A 354 1.37 -7.30 7.29
C ILE A 354 0.26 -7.35 8.35
N VAL A 355 -0.84 -6.64 8.14
CA VAL A 355 -2.00 -6.70 9.04
C VAL A 355 -2.60 -8.12 9.05
N ASP A 356 -2.95 -8.62 10.24
CA ASP A 356 -3.35 -10.02 10.48
C ASP A 356 -4.54 -10.50 9.66
N ASP A 357 -5.43 -9.60 9.27
CA ASP A 357 -6.61 -9.88 8.46
C ASP A 357 -6.38 -9.83 6.94
N PHE A 358 -5.24 -9.31 6.47
CA PHE A 358 -4.98 -9.14 5.05
C PHE A 358 -4.89 -10.48 4.29
N LEU A 359 -4.27 -11.49 4.90
CA LEU A 359 -4.06 -12.83 4.32
C LEU A 359 -5.13 -13.85 4.74
N SER A 360 -6.15 -13.45 5.50
CA SER A 360 -7.16 -14.34 6.04
C SER A 360 -8.13 -14.82 4.96
N GLU A 361 -8.16 -16.14 4.70
CA GLU A 361 -9.18 -16.76 3.83
C GLU A 361 -10.61 -16.57 4.34
N LYS A 362 -10.81 -16.43 5.65
CA LYS A 362 -12.14 -16.22 6.25
C LYS A 362 -12.75 -14.89 5.85
N GLU A 363 -11.93 -13.85 5.70
CA GLU A 363 -12.42 -12.54 5.25
C GLU A 363 -12.73 -12.53 3.75
N VAL A 364 -11.96 -13.25 2.93
CA VAL A 364 -12.28 -13.45 1.51
C VAL A 364 -13.68 -14.03 1.34
N LEU A 365 -14.08 -14.98 2.20
CA LEU A 365 -15.40 -15.59 2.19
C LEU A 365 -16.48 -14.70 2.83
N ALA A 366 -16.20 -13.98 3.90
CA ALA A 366 -17.12 -13.07 4.56
C ALA A 366 -17.52 -11.88 3.67
N ASP A 367 -16.55 -11.30 2.99
CA ASP A 367 -16.75 -10.22 2.02
C ASP A 367 -17.65 -10.62 0.83
N ILE A 368 -17.65 -11.92 0.45
CA ILE A 368 -18.54 -12.45 -0.59
C ILE A 368 -20.00 -12.48 -0.13
N ILE A 369 -20.23 -12.66 1.18
CA ILE A 369 -21.58 -12.80 1.77
C ILE A 369 -22.21 -11.42 2.03
N GLU A 370 -21.40 -10.41 2.40
CA GLU A 370 -21.90 -9.09 2.84
C GLU A 370 -21.90 -8.00 1.75
N GLU A 371 -21.44 -8.28 0.51
CA GLU A 371 -21.28 -7.29 -0.57
C GLU A 371 -20.46 -6.03 -0.20
N SER A 372 -19.87 -5.97 0.99
CA SER A 372 -19.05 -4.86 1.44
C SER A 372 -17.57 -5.17 1.22
N SER A 373 -16.92 -4.40 0.35
CA SER A 373 -15.46 -4.43 0.27
C SER A 373 -14.89 -3.79 1.54
N PHE A 374 -14.54 -4.60 2.55
CA PHE A 374 -13.87 -4.09 3.74
C PHE A 374 -12.49 -3.58 3.36
N LYS A 375 -12.31 -2.27 3.44
CA LYS A 375 -11.02 -1.60 3.26
C LYS A 375 -10.53 -1.16 4.63
N ARG A 376 -9.43 -1.75 5.07
CA ARG A 376 -8.79 -1.32 6.30
C ARG A 376 -8.03 -0.02 6.09
N ILE A 377 -8.36 0.97 6.89
CA ILE A 377 -7.61 2.22 7.01
C ILE A 377 -6.89 2.18 8.37
N GLY A 378 -5.56 2.27 8.36
CA GLY A 378 -4.72 2.12 9.56
C GLY A 378 -4.39 0.66 9.88
N TYR A 379 -3.71 0.45 11.00
CA TYR A 379 -3.15 -0.86 11.39
C TYR A 379 -4.10 -1.63 12.30
N SER A 380 -4.03 -2.97 12.25
CA SER A 380 -4.69 -3.87 13.20
C SER A 380 -3.95 -3.88 14.54
N THR A 381 -4.61 -4.39 15.59
CA THR A 381 -3.99 -4.54 16.91
C THR A 381 -2.91 -5.64 16.93
N ARG A 382 -2.98 -6.58 15.99
CA ARG A 382 -1.98 -7.61 15.76
C ARG A 382 -1.50 -7.55 14.32
N MET A 383 -0.24 -7.89 14.12
CA MET A 383 0.41 -7.94 12.83
C MET A 383 1.18 -9.25 12.71
N ASP A 384 1.39 -9.69 11.46
CA ASP A 384 2.25 -10.80 11.13
C ASP A 384 3.54 -10.32 10.47
N ILE A 385 4.71 -10.71 11.02
CA ILE A 385 5.95 -10.62 10.25
C ILE A 385 5.93 -11.76 9.24
N MET A 386 5.75 -11.44 7.99
CA MET A 386 5.73 -12.43 6.91
C MET A 386 7.12 -12.84 6.47
N LEU A 387 8.04 -11.91 6.57
CA LEU A 387 9.43 -12.07 6.17
C LEU A 387 10.30 -11.17 7.02
N SER A 388 11.35 -11.71 7.62
CA SER A 388 12.39 -10.91 8.25
C SER A 388 13.76 -11.40 7.84
N ARG A 389 14.71 -10.47 7.83
CA ARG A 389 16.11 -10.73 7.63
C ARG A 389 16.88 -10.21 8.84
N GLU A 390 17.63 -11.07 9.49
CA GLU A 390 18.47 -10.71 10.62
C GLU A 390 19.86 -11.32 10.40
N ASN A 391 20.89 -10.50 10.44
CA ASN A 391 22.29 -10.91 10.19
C ASN A 391 22.47 -11.66 8.84
N GLY A 392 21.72 -11.26 7.82
CA GLY A 392 21.77 -11.86 6.49
C GLY A 392 20.97 -13.17 6.32
N GLU A 393 20.34 -13.69 7.39
CA GLU A 393 19.52 -14.90 7.34
C GLU A 393 18.02 -14.57 7.33
N TRP A 394 17.27 -15.20 6.43
CA TRP A 394 15.81 -15.06 6.35
C TRP A 394 15.11 -15.90 7.40
N GLN A 395 14.13 -15.31 8.08
CA GLN A 395 13.33 -15.96 9.11
C GLN A 395 11.84 -15.99 8.73
N GLY A 396 11.11 -16.94 9.30
CA GLY A 396 9.72 -17.20 9.01
C GLY A 396 8.74 -16.34 9.79
N ILE A 397 7.45 -16.70 9.69
CA ILE A 397 6.32 -15.96 10.23
C ILE A 397 6.32 -15.88 11.74
N THR A 398 6.04 -14.70 12.27
CA THR A 398 5.82 -14.45 13.69
C THR A 398 4.71 -13.41 13.87
N ASP A 399 3.67 -13.74 14.65
CA ASP A 399 2.63 -12.78 15.02
C ASP A 399 3.04 -11.95 16.24
N PHE A 400 2.58 -10.68 16.29
CA PHE A 400 2.92 -9.78 17.40
C PHE A 400 1.86 -8.70 17.60
N ASP A 401 1.88 -8.05 18.77
CA ASP A 401 1.05 -6.89 19.09
C ASP A 401 1.65 -5.64 18.39
N THR A 402 0.84 -4.93 17.63
CA THR A 402 1.28 -3.76 16.85
C THR A 402 1.87 -2.65 17.72
N SER A 403 1.47 -2.56 18.99
CA SER A 403 1.97 -1.55 19.92
C SER A 403 3.48 -1.67 20.20
N VAL A 404 4.08 -2.84 20.01
CA VAL A 404 5.52 -3.01 20.19
C VAL A 404 6.34 -2.61 18.96
N LEU A 405 5.69 -2.27 17.83
CA LEU A 405 6.26 -1.90 16.54
C LEU A 405 7.05 -3.03 15.85
N LEU A 406 7.89 -3.72 16.58
CA LEU A 406 8.63 -4.93 16.19
C LEU A 406 8.86 -5.80 17.42
N PRO A 407 8.78 -7.12 17.30
CA PRO A 407 9.30 -8.01 18.33
C PRO A 407 10.77 -7.70 18.63
N LYS A 408 11.11 -7.58 19.91
CA LYS A 408 12.47 -7.29 20.38
C LYS A 408 13.06 -5.96 19.85
N LEU A 409 12.22 -4.96 19.55
CA LEU A 409 12.69 -3.64 19.13
C LEU A 409 13.76 -3.07 20.06
N GLU A 410 13.62 -3.27 21.38
CA GLU A 410 14.63 -2.82 22.36
C GLU A 410 15.99 -3.48 22.11
N GLU A 411 16.04 -4.78 21.76
CA GLU A 411 17.30 -5.49 21.47
C GLU A 411 17.92 -4.94 20.16
N VAL A 412 17.08 -4.69 19.14
CA VAL A 412 17.55 -4.08 17.89
C VAL A 412 18.14 -2.70 18.15
N LEU A 413 17.48 -1.86 18.96
CA LEU A 413 17.95 -0.51 19.27
C LEU A 413 19.19 -0.50 20.20
N GLU A 414 19.47 -1.55 20.97
CA GLU A 414 20.73 -1.65 21.73
C GLU A 414 21.92 -1.88 20.78
N GLU A 415 21.72 -2.60 19.68
CA GLU A 415 22.76 -2.91 18.70
C GLU A 415 22.87 -1.83 17.61
N GLU A 416 21.74 -1.29 17.18
CA GLU A 416 21.62 -0.31 16.09
C GLU A 416 21.21 1.08 16.62
N ASN A 417 21.50 2.12 15.83
CA ASN A 417 21.16 3.50 16.21
C ASN A 417 19.80 3.95 15.73
N ASN A 418 19.24 3.26 14.76
CA ASN A 418 17.99 3.68 14.14
C ASN A 418 17.22 2.51 13.54
N VAL A 419 15.89 2.69 13.40
CA VAL A 419 14.99 1.85 12.60
C VAL A 419 14.07 2.78 11.83
N MET A 420 13.88 2.52 10.54
CA MET A 420 12.97 3.25 9.68
C MET A 420 11.72 2.43 9.39
N PHE A 421 10.56 3.06 9.52
CA PHE A 421 9.24 2.49 9.23
C PHE A 421 8.66 3.16 7.99
N LEU A 422 8.25 2.35 7.01
CA LEU A 422 7.75 2.77 5.70
C LEU A 422 6.38 2.11 5.44
N PRO A 423 5.37 2.84 4.91
CA PRO A 423 4.04 2.29 4.70
C PRO A 423 3.99 1.29 3.55
N LEU A 424 3.16 0.25 3.71
CA LEU A 424 2.72 -0.62 2.62
C LEU A 424 1.21 -0.46 2.47
N HIS A 425 0.78 0.05 1.34
CA HIS A 425 -0.62 0.37 1.10
C HIS A 425 -0.96 0.36 -0.39
N VAL A 426 -2.25 0.31 -0.70
CA VAL A 426 -2.79 0.60 -2.03
C VAL A 426 -3.94 1.59 -1.87
N LEU A 427 -3.79 2.78 -2.42
CA LEU A 427 -4.67 3.92 -2.16
C LEU A 427 -4.79 4.18 -0.65
N GLU A 428 -6.04 4.29 -0.12
CA GLU A 428 -6.30 4.47 1.32
C GLU A 428 -6.17 3.18 2.16
N GLN A 429 -6.09 2.02 1.52
CA GLN A 429 -6.05 0.72 2.20
C GLN A 429 -4.66 0.39 2.72
N THR A 430 -4.53 0.16 4.02
CA THR A 430 -3.29 -0.29 4.67
C THR A 430 -3.12 -1.80 4.49
N ILE A 431 -1.97 -2.22 3.97
CA ILE A 431 -1.53 -3.62 3.88
C ILE A 431 -0.65 -3.96 5.08
N GLY A 432 0.23 -3.01 5.44
CA GLY A 432 1.19 -3.20 6.51
C GLY A 432 2.25 -2.11 6.52
N TYR A 433 3.45 -2.46 6.95
CA TYR A 433 4.64 -1.62 6.88
C TYR A 433 5.90 -2.44 6.72
N VAL A 434 6.92 -1.78 6.24
CA VAL A 434 8.29 -2.28 6.28
C VAL A 434 9.03 -1.60 7.42
N ALA A 435 9.77 -2.36 8.20
CA ALA A 435 10.76 -1.84 9.13
C ALA A 435 12.14 -2.29 8.68
N LEU A 436 13.12 -1.41 8.78
CA LEU A 436 14.50 -1.71 8.39
C LEU A 436 15.49 -0.83 9.17
N VAL A 437 16.71 -1.30 9.34
CA VAL A 437 17.81 -0.46 9.81
C VAL A 437 18.28 0.41 8.63
N PHE A 438 18.15 1.72 8.79
CA PHE A 438 18.51 2.67 7.74
C PHE A 438 20.02 2.96 7.77
N ASP A 439 20.66 2.77 6.61
CA ASP A 439 22.04 3.15 6.36
C ASP A 439 22.08 4.05 5.11
N PRO A 440 22.46 5.33 5.25
CA PRO A 440 22.49 6.27 4.13
C PRO A 440 23.53 5.92 3.06
N ASP A 441 24.55 5.13 3.40
CA ASP A 441 25.60 4.73 2.45
C ASP A 441 25.17 3.55 1.56
N ILE A 442 24.22 2.74 2.05
CA ILE A 442 23.74 1.52 1.36
C ILE A 442 22.41 1.79 0.67
N MET A 443 21.52 2.55 1.29
CA MET A 443 20.12 2.64 0.93
C MET A 443 19.80 3.91 0.14
N ARG A 444 19.40 3.73 -1.11
CA ARG A 444 18.85 4.80 -1.95
C ARG A 444 17.33 4.75 -1.94
N MET A 445 16.71 5.62 -1.17
CA MET A 445 15.25 5.63 -0.92
C MET A 445 14.40 5.68 -2.19
N ASN A 446 14.87 6.31 -3.26
CA ASN A 446 14.15 6.39 -4.54
C ASN A 446 13.86 5.01 -5.15
N TYR A 447 14.84 4.10 -5.06
CA TYR A 447 14.69 2.73 -5.58
C TYR A 447 13.90 1.85 -4.62
N ALA A 448 14.10 2.04 -3.31
CA ALA A 448 13.34 1.34 -2.28
C ALA A 448 11.83 1.61 -2.39
N TYR A 449 11.42 2.84 -2.69
CA TYR A 449 10.02 3.18 -2.92
C TYR A 449 9.38 2.33 -4.03
N GLN A 450 9.99 2.31 -5.20
CA GLN A 450 9.47 1.53 -6.33
C GLN A 450 9.39 0.04 -5.99
N PHE A 451 10.38 -0.47 -5.26
CA PHE A 451 10.41 -1.84 -4.80
C PHE A 451 9.21 -2.16 -3.90
N PHE A 452 8.97 -1.36 -2.86
CA PHE A 452 7.86 -1.57 -1.92
C PHE A 452 6.50 -1.33 -2.56
N MET A 453 6.38 -0.39 -3.50
CA MET A 453 5.15 -0.18 -4.26
C MET A 453 4.81 -1.38 -5.16
N ASN A 454 5.82 -1.99 -5.81
CA ASN A 454 5.62 -3.20 -6.60
C ASN A 454 5.13 -4.35 -5.72
N ILE A 455 5.68 -4.51 -4.51
CA ILE A 455 5.24 -5.51 -3.53
C ILE A 455 3.79 -5.25 -3.09
N SER A 456 3.46 -4.02 -2.72
CA SER A 456 2.10 -3.64 -2.31
C SER A 456 1.08 -3.96 -3.40
N ASN A 457 1.40 -3.60 -4.65
CA ASN A 457 0.55 -3.88 -5.80
C ASN A 457 0.42 -5.39 -6.08
N ALA A 458 1.50 -6.15 -5.95
CA ALA A 458 1.47 -7.60 -6.14
C ALA A 458 0.62 -8.28 -5.07
N LEU A 459 0.76 -7.91 -3.81
CA LEU A 459 -0.04 -8.44 -2.71
C LEU A 459 -1.54 -8.17 -2.91
N GLU A 460 -1.91 -6.94 -3.28
CA GLU A 460 -3.30 -6.58 -3.57
C GLU A 460 -3.85 -7.31 -4.81
N THR A 461 -3.04 -7.46 -5.84
CA THR A 461 -3.40 -8.21 -7.06
C THR A 461 -3.66 -9.67 -6.73
N THR A 462 -2.77 -10.32 -5.97
CA THR A 462 -2.92 -11.70 -5.52
C THR A 462 -4.17 -11.88 -4.67
N LYS A 463 -4.44 -10.97 -3.73
CA LYS A 463 -5.67 -10.97 -2.92
C LYS A 463 -6.92 -10.86 -3.79
N THR A 464 -6.92 -9.93 -4.74
CA THR A 464 -8.03 -9.72 -5.67
C THR A 464 -8.28 -10.97 -6.53
N HIS A 465 -7.22 -11.61 -7.02
CA HIS A 465 -7.32 -12.84 -7.82
C HIS A 465 -7.88 -14.00 -7.00
N GLN A 466 -7.40 -14.23 -5.77
CA GLN A 466 -7.95 -15.24 -4.86
C GLN A 466 -9.43 -15.00 -4.55
N ARG A 467 -9.82 -13.74 -4.33
CA ARG A 467 -11.21 -13.35 -4.13
C ARG A 467 -12.08 -13.66 -5.35
N GLN A 468 -11.63 -13.32 -6.55
CA GLN A 468 -12.33 -13.63 -7.79
C GLN A 468 -12.50 -15.14 -7.97
N GLN A 469 -11.46 -15.92 -7.70
CA GLN A 469 -11.51 -17.38 -7.80
C GLN A 469 -12.49 -17.98 -6.79
N ALA A 470 -12.53 -17.47 -5.56
CA ALA A 470 -13.49 -17.91 -4.54
C ALA A 470 -14.94 -17.56 -4.92
N ILE A 471 -15.17 -16.40 -5.55
CA ILE A 471 -16.48 -16.01 -6.09
C ILE A 471 -16.88 -16.96 -7.22
N ILE A 472 -16.00 -17.25 -8.17
CA ILE A 472 -16.24 -18.17 -9.29
C ILE A 472 -16.63 -19.55 -8.74
N ASN A 473 -15.82 -20.10 -7.82
CA ASN A 473 -16.08 -21.39 -7.21
C ASN A 473 -17.45 -21.41 -6.48
N ASN A 474 -17.79 -20.35 -5.76
CA ASN A 474 -19.08 -20.24 -5.08
C ASN A 474 -20.25 -20.14 -6.06
N LEU A 475 -20.09 -19.40 -7.16
CA LEU A 475 -21.08 -19.32 -8.24
C LEU A 475 -21.23 -20.68 -8.94
N GLU A 476 -20.15 -21.40 -9.21
CA GLU A 476 -20.19 -22.75 -9.77
C GLU A 476 -20.96 -23.71 -8.86
N ILE A 477 -20.68 -23.69 -7.54
CA ILE A 477 -21.43 -24.51 -6.57
C ILE A 477 -22.92 -24.17 -6.60
N LYS A 478 -23.29 -22.89 -6.54
CA LYS A 478 -24.70 -22.45 -6.62
C LYS A 478 -25.36 -22.76 -7.95
N TYR A 479 -24.59 -22.84 -9.02
CA TYR A 479 -25.06 -23.09 -10.36
C TYR A 479 -25.43 -24.57 -10.60
N ILE A 480 -24.74 -25.50 -9.93
CA ILE A 480 -24.93 -26.95 -10.09
C ILE A 480 -25.56 -27.62 -8.87
N HIS A 481 -25.67 -26.97 -7.73
CA HIS A 481 -26.33 -27.47 -6.53
C HIS A 481 -27.59 -26.67 -6.21
N ASP A 482 -28.52 -27.33 -5.51
CA ASP A 482 -29.69 -26.71 -4.91
C ASP A 482 -29.36 -26.24 -3.47
N PRO A 483 -29.64 -24.98 -3.11
CA PRO A 483 -29.28 -24.45 -1.81
C PRO A 483 -30.09 -25.00 -0.63
N MET A 484 -31.29 -25.51 -0.86
CA MET A 484 -32.15 -26.04 0.19
C MET A 484 -31.77 -27.47 0.57
N THR A 485 -31.56 -28.32 -0.44
CA THR A 485 -31.28 -29.76 -0.24
C THR A 485 -29.78 -30.07 -0.17
N GLY A 486 -28.93 -29.21 -0.71
CA GLY A 486 -27.47 -29.44 -0.89
C GLY A 486 -27.15 -30.44 -2.02
N LEU A 487 -28.16 -31.08 -2.62
CA LEU A 487 -27.99 -32.00 -3.75
C LEU A 487 -27.65 -31.23 -5.04
N PHE A 488 -27.26 -31.98 -6.09
CA PHE A 488 -27.19 -31.39 -7.41
C PHE A 488 -28.57 -30.89 -7.84
N ASN A 489 -28.64 -29.76 -8.52
CA ASN A 489 -29.84 -29.39 -9.26
C ASN A 489 -29.90 -30.20 -10.58
N ARG A 490 -30.99 -30.08 -11.34
CA ARG A 490 -31.18 -30.80 -12.60
C ARG A 490 -29.98 -30.61 -13.55
N ARG A 491 -29.43 -29.40 -13.63
CA ARG A 491 -28.27 -29.08 -14.51
C ARG A 491 -26.99 -29.75 -14.03
N GLY A 492 -26.70 -29.63 -12.75
CA GLY A 492 -25.53 -30.27 -12.14
C GLY A 492 -25.56 -31.80 -12.27
N PHE A 493 -26.75 -32.39 -12.19
CA PHE A 493 -26.93 -33.81 -12.42
C PHE A 493 -26.44 -34.25 -13.80
N TYR A 494 -26.94 -33.63 -14.86
CA TYR A 494 -26.50 -33.96 -16.22
C TYR A 494 -25.03 -33.68 -16.44
N GLN A 495 -24.55 -32.52 -16.01
CA GLN A 495 -23.15 -32.13 -16.18
C GLN A 495 -22.18 -33.14 -15.52
N ARG A 496 -22.53 -33.66 -14.34
CA ARG A 496 -21.70 -34.64 -13.63
C ARG A 496 -21.84 -36.06 -14.18
N LEU A 497 -23.08 -36.45 -14.54
CA LEU A 497 -23.38 -37.84 -14.88
C LEU A 497 -23.12 -38.20 -16.34
N GLU A 498 -23.38 -37.30 -17.31
CA GLU A 498 -23.17 -37.60 -18.74
C GLU A 498 -21.76 -38.12 -19.06
N PRO A 499 -20.67 -37.56 -18.54
CA PRO A 499 -19.34 -38.12 -18.78
C PRO A 499 -19.19 -39.55 -18.21
N VAL A 500 -19.70 -39.78 -16.99
CA VAL A 500 -19.66 -41.08 -16.33
C VAL A 500 -20.49 -42.12 -17.09
N TYR A 501 -21.66 -41.73 -17.51
CA TYR A 501 -22.58 -42.57 -18.33
C TYR A 501 -21.91 -42.98 -19.66
N ASN A 502 -21.24 -42.04 -20.33
CA ASN A 502 -20.54 -42.31 -21.60
C ASN A 502 -19.32 -43.25 -21.40
N ILE A 503 -18.63 -43.17 -20.24
CA ILE A 503 -17.58 -44.12 -19.89
C ILE A 503 -18.18 -45.49 -19.65
N CYS A 504 -19.27 -45.59 -18.86
CA CYS A 504 -19.94 -46.86 -18.61
C CYS A 504 -20.46 -47.52 -19.91
N ALA A 505 -20.95 -46.71 -20.86
CA ALA A 505 -21.35 -47.23 -22.18
C ALA A 505 -20.20 -47.84 -22.99
N LYS A 506 -18.98 -47.25 -22.88
CA LYS A 506 -17.77 -47.75 -23.58
C LYS A 506 -17.17 -48.99 -22.90
N GLU A 507 -17.20 -49.02 -21.57
CA GLU A 507 -16.56 -50.07 -20.77
C GLU A 507 -17.53 -51.20 -20.41
N SER A 508 -18.79 -51.11 -20.86
CA SER A 508 -19.89 -52.05 -20.53
C SER A 508 -20.15 -52.22 -19.03
N CYS A 509 -19.97 -51.11 -18.26
CA CYS A 509 -20.30 -51.07 -16.85
C CYS A 509 -21.82 -50.93 -16.67
N LYS A 510 -22.34 -51.43 -15.54
CA LYS A 510 -23.74 -51.19 -15.19
C LYS A 510 -23.95 -49.84 -14.55
N VAL A 511 -25.09 -49.22 -14.80
CA VAL A 511 -25.52 -47.96 -14.19
C VAL A 511 -26.85 -48.17 -13.47
N LEU A 512 -26.95 -47.68 -12.23
CA LEU A 512 -28.20 -47.51 -11.50
C LEU A 512 -28.77 -46.13 -11.86
N VAL A 513 -30.07 -46.07 -12.17
CA VAL A 513 -30.82 -44.83 -12.20
C VAL A 513 -32.10 -45.01 -11.35
N MET A 514 -32.34 -44.07 -10.45
CA MET A 514 -33.45 -44.10 -9.50
C MET A 514 -34.20 -42.77 -9.58
N SER A 515 -35.52 -42.84 -9.76
CA SER A 515 -36.48 -41.73 -9.62
C SER A 515 -37.17 -41.83 -8.27
N VAL A 516 -37.25 -40.73 -7.55
CA VAL A 516 -37.82 -40.66 -6.20
C VAL A 516 -38.82 -39.50 -6.14
N ASP A 517 -40.00 -39.72 -5.61
CA ASP A 517 -41.04 -38.72 -5.46
C ASP A 517 -41.51 -38.67 -4.01
N LEU A 518 -41.50 -37.50 -3.40
CA LEU A 518 -41.96 -37.28 -2.02
C LEU A 518 -43.47 -37.36 -1.94
N ASN A 519 -44.00 -38.34 -1.23
CA ASN A 519 -45.44 -38.55 -1.11
C ASN A 519 -46.13 -37.47 -0.28
N GLY A 520 -47.20 -36.90 -0.82
CA GLY A 520 -48.11 -36.03 -0.08
C GLY A 520 -47.55 -34.64 0.25
N LEU A 521 -46.51 -34.15 -0.44
CA LEU A 521 -45.91 -32.82 -0.21
C LEU A 521 -46.97 -31.71 -0.20
N LYS A 522 -47.91 -31.72 -1.15
CA LYS A 522 -48.99 -30.73 -1.18
C LYS A 522 -49.84 -30.75 0.08
N GLN A 523 -50.16 -31.93 0.60
CA GLN A 523 -50.95 -32.07 1.81
C GLN A 523 -50.18 -31.58 3.05
N ILE A 524 -48.89 -31.85 3.11
CA ILE A 524 -48.01 -31.33 4.17
C ILE A 524 -47.99 -29.80 4.12
N ASN A 525 -47.77 -29.22 2.94
CA ASN A 525 -47.75 -27.76 2.77
C ASN A 525 -49.12 -27.12 3.14
N ASP A 526 -50.23 -27.68 2.67
CA ASP A 526 -51.56 -27.13 2.89
C ASP A 526 -52.00 -27.25 4.36
N THR A 527 -51.48 -28.26 5.12
CA THR A 527 -51.91 -28.53 6.49
C THR A 527 -50.96 -27.92 7.53
N TYR A 528 -49.67 -27.95 7.28
CA TYR A 528 -48.60 -27.59 8.26
C TYR A 528 -47.74 -26.42 7.80
N GLY A 529 -47.91 -25.95 6.56
CA GLY A 529 -47.17 -24.82 6.00
C GLY A 529 -45.91 -25.23 5.25
N HIS A 530 -45.38 -24.29 4.44
CA HIS A 530 -44.23 -24.53 3.56
C HIS A 530 -42.96 -24.92 4.31
N ALA A 531 -42.75 -24.41 5.53
CA ALA A 531 -41.57 -24.77 6.34
C ALA A 531 -41.54 -26.28 6.67
N ASP A 532 -42.68 -26.92 6.89
CA ASP A 532 -42.75 -28.36 7.11
C ASP A 532 -42.59 -29.14 5.79
N GLY A 533 -43.04 -28.59 4.65
CA GLY A 533 -42.73 -29.12 3.34
C GLY A 533 -41.24 -29.10 3.01
N ASP A 534 -40.56 -27.99 3.31
CA ASP A 534 -39.12 -27.85 3.13
C ASP A 534 -38.34 -28.88 3.99
N ILE A 535 -38.83 -29.16 5.22
CA ILE A 535 -38.25 -30.20 6.06
C ILE A 535 -38.45 -31.58 5.44
N ALA A 536 -39.62 -31.86 4.86
CA ALA A 536 -39.87 -33.14 4.19
C ALA A 536 -38.94 -33.31 2.97
N ILE A 537 -38.82 -32.27 2.13
CA ILE A 537 -37.89 -32.24 0.97
C ILE A 537 -36.45 -32.45 1.41
N THR A 538 -35.97 -31.69 2.41
CA THR A 538 -34.61 -31.83 2.90
C THR A 538 -34.34 -33.17 3.56
N THR A 539 -35.36 -33.82 4.13
CA THR A 539 -35.25 -35.16 4.71
C THR A 539 -35.03 -36.22 3.62
N ILE A 540 -35.75 -36.15 2.49
CA ILE A 540 -35.48 -37.02 1.34
C ILE A 540 -34.04 -36.78 0.83
N GLY A 541 -33.66 -35.52 0.65
CA GLY A 541 -32.30 -35.18 0.21
C GLY A 541 -31.20 -35.77 1.11
N LYS A 542 -31.38 -35.69 2.44
CA LYS A 542 -30.46 -36.28 3.43
C LYS A 542 -30.47 -37.82 3.36
N ALA A 543 -31.64 -38.45 3.15
CA ALA A 543 -31.73 -39.91 3.00
C ALA A 543 -30.92 -40.37 1.78
N LEU A 544 -31.09 -39.71 0.64
CA LEU A 544 -30.38 -40.03 -0.58
C LEU A 544 -28.85 -39.80 -0.43
N SER A 545 -28.42 -38.67 0.16
CA SER A 545 -27.00 -38.41 0.41
C SER A 545 -26.37 -39.39 1.40
N TYR A 546 -27.14 -39.89 2.38
CA TYR A 546 -26.63 -40.82 3.38
C TYR A 546 -26.33 -42.20 2.79
N VAL A 547 -27.16 -42.65 1.85
CA VAL A 547 -27.01 -43.95 1.19
C VAL A 547 -26.02 -43.89 0.01
N ALA A 548 -25.95 -42.75 -0.65
CA ALA A 548 -25.09 -42.57 -1.81
C ALA A 548 -23.61 -42.68 -1.44
N SER A 549 -22.84 -43.35 -2.29
CA SER A 549 -21.36 -43.31 -2.30
C SER A 549 -20.89 -42.19 -3.21
N ASP A 550 -19.58 -41.89 -3.22
CA ASP A 550 -18.95 -40.91 -4.10
C ASP A 550 -19.16 -41.18 -5.61
N LYS A 551 -19.53 -42.43 -5.96
CA LYS A 551 -19.85 -42.84 -7.34
C LYS A 551 -21.24 -42.41 -7.78
N HIS A 552 -22.15 -42.12 -6.84
CA HIS A 552 -23.52 -41.76 -7.11
C HIS A 552 -23.72 -40.24 -7.18
N THR A 553 -24.55 -39.81 -8.12
CA THR A 553 -24.99 -38.42 -8.25
C THR A 553 -26.46 -38.33 -7.83
N CYS A 554 -26.71 -37.63 -6.71
CA CYS A 554 -28.06 -37.36 -6.19
C CYS A 554 -28.46 -35.94 -6.56
N ALA A 555 -29.66 -35.76 -7.08
CA ALA A 555 -30.15 -34.46 -7.50
C ALA A 555 -31.62 -34.25 -7.09
N TRP A 556 -31.94 -32.98 -6.84
CA TRP A 556 -33.31 -32.50 -6.72
C TRP A 556 -33.72 -31.78 -8.00
N PHE A 557 -34.77 -32.29 -8.67
CA PHE A 557 -35.24 -31.73 -9.94
C PHE A 557 -36.31 -30.65 -9.74
N GLY A 558 -36.86 -30.54 -8.53
CA GLY A 558 -37.84 -29.53 -8.12
C GLY A 558 -39.13 -30.13 -7.59
N GLY A 559 -39.83 -29.38 -6.75
CA GLY A 559 -41.05 -29.89 -6.12
C GLY A 559 -40.81 -31.12 -5.24
N ASP A 560 -41.45 -32.24 -5.59
CA ASP A 560 -41.37 -33.54 -4.93
C ASP A 560 -40.40 -34.53 -5.61
N GLU A 561 -39.73 -34.15 -6.72
CA GLU A 561 -38.95 -35.04 -7.59
C GLU A 561 -37.46 -35.02 -7.32
N PHE A 562 -36.86 -36.22 -7.12
CA PHE A 562 -35.45 -36.45 -6.99
C PHE A 562 -34.96 -37.53 -7.93
N VAL A 563 -33.71 -37.46 -8.35
CA VAL A 563 -33.05 -38.46 -9.20
C VAL A 563 -31.68 -38.83 -8.63
N VAL A 564 -31.38 -40.12 -8.61
CA VAL A 564 -30.06 -40.66 -8.27
C VAL A 564 -29.56 -41.50 -9.42
N ALA A 565 -28.30 -41.33 -9.78
CA ALA A 565 -27.68 -42.23 -10.76
C ALA A 565 -26.16 -42.36 -10.51
N GLY A 566 -25.61 -43.49 -10.95
CA GLY A 566 -24.20 -43.79 -10.85
C GLY A 566 -23.84 -45.21 -11.27
N PRO A 567 -22.57 -45.54 -11.47
CA PRO A 567 -22.11 -46.88 -11.79
C PRO A 567 -22.34 -47.84 -10.60
N VAL A 568 -22.71 -49.07 -10.93
CA VAL A 568 -22.90 -50.18 -9.97
C VAL A 568 -22.22 -51.44 -10.46
N GLU A 569 -21.83 -52.32 -9.55
CA GLU A 569 -21.15 -53.57 -9.87
C GLU A 569 -22.11 -54.69 -10.26
N ASN A 570 -23.31 -54.68 -9.66
CA ASN A 570 -24.34 -55.69 -9.90
C ASN A 570 -25.76 -55.11 -9.81
N ASP A 571 -26.78 -55.90 -10.14
CA ASP A 571 -28.18 -55.45 -10.12
C ASP A 571 -28.79 -55.40 -8.71
N GLU A 572 -28.11 -56.01 -7.71
CA GLU A 572 -28.60 -56.07 -6.33
C GLU A 572 -28.40 -54.73 -5.60
N GLU A 573 -27.38 -53.96 -6.00
CA GLU A 573 -27.10 -52.67 -5.41
C GLU A 573 -28.25 -51.66 -5.51
N GLY A 574 -29.04 -51.72 -6.58
CA GLY A 574 -30.26 -50.91 -6.72
C GLY A 574 -31.31 -51.24 -5.68
N GLU A 575 -31.50 -52.53 -5.36
CA GLU A 575 -32.42 -52.99 -4.33
C GLU A 575 -31.91 -52.66 -2.92
N GLU A 576 -30.59 -52.76 -2.71
CA GLU A 576 -29.96 -52.36 -1.44
C GLU A 576 -30.12 -50.86 -1.19
N PHE A 577 -29.82 -50.05 -2.19
CA PHE A 577 -29.98 -48.60 -2.11
C PHE A 577 -31.47 -48.24 -1.77
N TYR A 578 -32.41 -48.83 -2.46
CA TYR A 578 -33.83 -48.66 -2.21
C TYR A 578 -34.22 -49.00 -0.76
N LYS A 579 -33.80 -50.14 -0.23
CA LYS A 579 -34.06 -50.56 1.15
C LYS A 579 -33.44 -49.65 2.19
N GLU A 580 -32.21 -49.20 1.97
CA GLU A 580 -31.52 -48.33 2.88
C GLU A 580 -32.16 -46.94 2.95
N VAL A 581 -32.61 -46.37 1.81
CA VAL A 581 -33.38 -45.10 1.79
C VAL A 581 -34.64 -45.22 2.61
N LEU A 582 -35.43 -46.28 2.41
CA LEU A 582 -36.66 -46.52 3.19
C LEU A 582 -36.34 -46.68 4.69
N ALA A 583 -35.33 -47.44 5.04
CA ALA A 583 -34.91 -47.62 6.43
C ALA A 583 -34.43 -46.31 7.07
N TYR A 584 -33.84 -45.39 6.30
CA TYR A 584 -33.51 -44.05 6.78
C TYR A 584 -34.76 -43.23 7.09
N LEU A 585 -35.74 -43.24 6.19
CA LEU A 585 -37.00 -42.53 6.37
C LEU A 585 -37.81 -43.08 7.55
N ASP A 586 -37.86 -44.39 7.73
CA ASP A 586 -38.53 -45.03 8.86
C ASP A 586 -37.89 -44.60 10.19
N ARG A 587 -36.54 -44.63 10.28
CA ARG A 587 -35.82 -44.16 11.45
C ARG A 587 -36.05 -42.67 11.73
N PHE A 588 -36.15 -41.83 10.67
CA PHE A 588 -36.47 -40.41 10.83
C PHE A 588 -37.88 -40.26 11.39
N ASN A 589 -38.87 -40.97 10.84
CA ASN A 589 -40.29 -40.92 11.27
C ASN A 589 -40.48 -41.38 12.71
N GLU A 590 -39.74 -42.43 13.16
CA GLU A 590 -39.76 -42.91 14.54
C GLU A 590 -39.21 -41.90 15.55
N LYS A 591 -38.19 -41.12 15.14
CA LYS A 591 -37.53 -40.14 16.01
C LYS A 591 -38.17 -38.74 15.92
N SER A 592 -38.92 -38.49 14.88
CA SER A 592 -39.54 -37.20 14.60
C SER A 592 -40.85 -37.08 15.37
N ASN A 593 -41.00 -36.05 16.21
CA ASN A 593 -42.27 -35.74 16.89
C ASN A 593 -43.26 -34.98 15.98
N ARG A 594 -43.19 -35.16 14.65
CA ARG A 594 -44.02 -34.43 13.70
C ARG A 594 -45.35 -35.13 13.50
N PRO A 595 -46.44 -34.35 13.23
CA PRO A 595 -47.78 -34.94 13.05
C PRO A 595 -48.00 -35.61 11.68
N TYR A 596 -46.94 -35.68 10.86
CA TYR A 596 -46.94 -36.33 9.56
C TYR A 596 -45.72 -37.25 9.42
N GLN A 597 -45.83 -38.20 8.47
CA GLN A 597 -44.71 -39.08 8.10
C GLN A 597 -44.11 -38.65 6.76
N VAL A 598 -42.78 -38.62 6.67
CA VAL A 598 -42.07 -38.42 5.41
C VAL A 598 -41.93 -39.79 4.74
N SER A 599 -42.47 -39.93 3.54
CA SER A 599 -42.36 -41.16 2.75
C SER A 599 -42.14 -40.81 1.28
N ALA A 600 -41.52 -41.70 0.54
CA ALA A 600 -41.28 -41.54 -0.89
C ALA A 600 -41.73 -42.73 -1.69
N SER A 601 -42.18 -42.50 -2.92
CA SER A 601 -42.35 -43.51 -3.96
C SER A 601 -41.05 -43.57 -4.77
N ILE A 602 -40.48 -44.76 -4.93
CA ILE A 602 -39.15 -44.93 -5.52
C ILE A 602 -39.19 -45.99 -6.62
N GLY A 603 -38.75 -45.61 -7.81
CA GLY A 603 -38.56 -46.53 -8.91
C GLY A 603 -37.09 -46.54 -9.35
N TYR A 604 -36.53 -47.71 -9.61
CA TYR A 604 -35.17 -47.80 -10.08
C TYR A 604 -34.99 -48.80 -11.20
N VAL A 605 -33.95 -48.58 -12.01
CA VAL A 605 -33.49 -49.50 -13.05
C VAL A 605 -31.98 -49.63 -12.97
N THR A 606 -31.50 -50.85 -13.18
CA THR A 606 -30.08 -51.13 -13.37
C THR A 606 -29.87 -51.72 -14.75
N GLY A 607 -28.82 -51.38 -15.42
CA GLY A 607 -28.55 -51.91 -16.75
C GLY A 607 -27.25 -51.37 -17.31
N THR A 608 -26.72 -52.04 -18.33
CA THR A 608 -25.59 -51.59 -19.07
C THR A 608 -26.03 -50.64 -20.19
N PRO A 609 -25.50 -49.43 -20.28
CA PRO A 609 -25.82 -48.53 -21.39
C PRO A 609 -25.37 -49.16 -22.71
N ASP A 610 -26.34 -49.50 -23.57
CA ASP A 610 -26.07 -50.02 -24.91
C ASP A 610 -25.93 -48.88 -25.92
N ASN A 611 -25.32 -49.17 -27.07
CA ASN A 611 -25.17 -48.22 -28.19
C ASN A 611 -26.55 -47.78 -28.72
N GLY A 612 -27.06 -46.71 -28.14
CA GLY A 612 -28.31 -46.07 -28.54
C GLY A 612 -29.29 -45.76 -27.45
N ILE A 613 -29.15 -46.32 -26.25
CA ILE A 613 -30.00 -45.94 -25.08
C ILE A 613 -29.40 -44.72 -24.43
N THR A 614 -30.19 -43.68 -24.26
CA THR A 614 -29.76 -42.42 -23.63
C THR A 614 -30.01 -42.45 -22.11
N LEU A 615 -29.30 -41.58 -21.38
CA LEU A 615 -29.55 -41.40 -19.95
C LEU A 615 -31.03 -41.04 -19.65
N ASP A 616 -31.64 -40.23 -20.51
CA ASP A 616 -33.06 -39.85 -20.37
C ASP A 616 -34.01 -41.05 -20.51
N GLU A 617 -33.70 -42.04 -21.33
CA GLU A 617 -34.48 -43.27 -21.44
C GLU A 617 -34.36 -44.13 -20.18
N PHE A 618 -33.21 -44.18 -19.53
CA PHE A 618 -33.05 -44.82 -18.21
C PHE A 618 -33.83 -44.07 -17.14
N ILE A 619 -33.78 -42.73 -17.11
CA ILE A 619 -34.56 -41.91 -16.18
C ILE A 619 -36.05 -42.15 -16.37
N LYS A 620 -36.53 -42.16 -17.63
CA LYS A 620 -37.94 -42.44 -17.94
C LYS A 620 -38.37 -43.84 -17.51
N ALA A 621 -37.54 -44.86 -17.67
CA ALA A 621 -37.85 -46.21 -17.22
C ALA A 621 -37.89 -46.33 -15.69
N ALA A 622 -37.06 -45.59 -14.96
CA ALA A 622 -37.12 -45.47 -13.51
C ALA A 622 -38.38 -44.72 -13.05
N ASP A 623 -38.73 -43.65 -13.74
CA ASP A 623 -39.93 -42.85 -13.49
C ASP A 623 -41.21 -43.66 -13.66
N GLU A 624 -41.32 -44.46 -14.71
CA GLU A 624 -42.47 -45.38 -14.93
C GLU A 624 -42.62 -46.36 -13.76
N LYS A 625 -41.56 -46.90 -13.20
CA LYS A 625 -41.61 -47.78 -12.03
C LYS A 625 -42.01 -47.01 -10.76
N MET A 626 -41.48 -45.83 -10.55
CA MET A 626 -41.80 -44.93 -9.44
C MET A 626 -43.30 -44.58 -9.46
N TYR A 627 -43.85 -44.26 -10.64
CA TYR A 627 -45.25 -43.96 -10.81
C TYR A 627 -46.16 -45.15 -10.44
N GLN A 628 -45.76 -46.38 -10.81
CA GLN A 628 -46.49 -47.60 -10.40
C GLN A 628 -46.51 -47.77 -8.89
N GLU A 629 -45.41 -47.48 -8.20
CA GLU A 629 -45.35 -47.50 -6.74
C GLU A 629 -46.23 -46.40 -6.13
N LYS A 630 -46.22 -45.19 -6.69
CA LYS A 630 -47.07 -44.07 -6.27
C LYS A 630 -48.56 -44.43 -6.37
N VAL A 631 -49.00 -45.10 -7.43
CA VAL A 631 -50.39 -45.60 -7.58
C VAL A 631 -50.70 -46.61 -6.52
N ARG A 632 -49.82 -47.55 -6.21
CA ARG A 632 -50.02 -48.54 -5.13
C ARG A 632 -50.11 -47.89 -3.75
N TYR A 633 -49.28 -46.87 -3.50
CA TYR A 633 -49.32 -46.08 -2.28
C TYR A 633 -50.66 -45.39 -2.09
N HIS A 634 -51.19 -44.69 -3.10
CA HIS A 634 -52.49 -44.05 -3.04
C HIS A 634 -53.64 -45.04 -2.87
N SER A 635 -53.56 -46.19 -3.52
CA SER A 635 -54.59 -47.28 -3.38
C SER A 635 -54.62 -47.84 -1.96
N ARG A 636 -53.52 -47.91 -1.24
CA ARG A 636 -53.46 -48.36 0.16
C ARG A 636 -54.00 -47.34 1.15
N GLN A 637 -53.96 -46.07 0.81
CA GLN A 637 -54.48 -44.98 1.67
C GLN A 637 -56.00 -44.71 1.42
N GLY A 638 -56.65 -45.46 0.54
CA GLY A 638 -58.10 -45.33 0.30
C GLY A 638 -58.52 -44.07 -0.48
N ARG A 639 -57.64 -43.53 -1.28
CA ARG A 639 -57.89 -42.43 -2.18
C ARG A 639 -57.86 -42.83 -3.63
#